data_782423e76caf275d262db64992dae5bc
#
_entry.id   782423e76caf275d262db64992dae5bc
#
_cell.length_a   1.000
_cell.length_b   1.000
_cell.length_c   1.000
_cell.angle_alpha   90.00
_cell.angle_beta   90.00
_cell.angle_gamma   90.00
#
_symmetry.space_group_name_H-M   'P 1'
#
loop_
_entity.id
_entity.type
_entity.pdbx_description
1 polymer ?
#
loop_
_entity_poly.entity_id
_entity_poly.type
_entity_poly.pdbx_seq_one_letter_code
_entity_poly.pdbx_strand_id
1 'polypeptide(L)'
;MCIRDRGIPSAYSNDENWIINELKWAGVDIIVLAGWMKILSKHFVDSFPRKIINLHPSLLPKYKGLHAIEQALNNGDEKTGCTVHYVTEELDSGEIILQGEVPIKPDVTVESLTRAVHMKEWALLPAAVDML
;
A
#
# COMPACT_ATOMS: atom_id res chain seq x y z
N MET A 1 1.20 -13.87 12.70
CA MET A 1 2.63 -14.17 12.87
C MET A 1 3.41 -12.88 12.88
N CYS A 2 4.20 -12.67 13.90
CA CYS A 2 5.00 -11.45 14.03
C CYS A 2 6.26 -11.55 13.16
N ILE A 3 6.64 -10.46 12.48
CA ILE A 3 7.87 -10.38 11.68
C ILE A 3 9.11 -10.69 12.53
N ARG A 4 9.11 -10.29 13.80
CA ARG A 4 10.22 -10.55 14.74
C ARG A 4 10.50 -12.03 14.92
N ASP A 5 9.48 -12.87 14.82
CA ASP A 5 9.61 -14.31 15.00
C ASP A 5 10.38 -15.01 13.85
N ARG A 6 10.58 -14.28 12.74
CA ARG A 6 11.29 -14.79 11.55
C ARG A 6 12.73 -14.32 11.45
N GLY A 7 13.26 -13.68 12.49
CA GLY A 7 14.62 -13.16 12.47
C GLY A 7 14.85 -11.97 11.55
N ILE A 8 13.79 -11.32 11.10
CA ILE A 8 13.90 -10.11 10.28
C ILE A 8 14.13 -8.92 11.22
N PRO A 9 15.15 -8.09 10.97
CA PRO A 9 15.38 -6.88 11.78
C PRO A 9 14.13 -6.02 11.86
N SER A 10 13.77 -5.61 13.08
CA SER A 10 12.56 -4.81 13.28
C SER A 10 12.80 -3.77 14.38
N ALA A 11 12.16 -2.62 14.22
CA ALA A 11 12.17 -1.53 15.19
C ALA A 11 10.83 -0.83 15.21
N TYR A 12 10.58 -0.07 16.26
CA TYR A 12 9.36 0.72 16.40
C TYR A 12 9.71 2.18 16.70
N SER A 13 9.15 3.10 15.92
CA SER A 13 9.22 4.53 16.17
C SER A 13 8.08 5.27 15.47
N ASN A 14 7.64 6.38 16.06
CA ASN A 14 6.74 7.35 15.44
C ASN A 14 7.48 8.62 15.00
N ASP A 15 8.79 8.69 15.20
CA ASP A 15 9.62 9.84 14.84
C ASP A 15 10.14 9.67 13.41
N GLU A 16 9.61 10.48 12.48
CA GLU A 16 10.03 10.42 11.07
C GLU A 16 11.53 10.67 10.89
N ASN A 17 12.12 11.59 11.65
CA ASN A 17 13.56 11.88 11.52
C ASN A 17 14.40 10.67 11.90
N TRP A 18 14.01 9.99 12.97
CA TRP A 18 14.66 8.76 13.38
C TRP A 18 14.51 7.67 12.29
N ILE A 19 13.31 7.50 11.75
CA ILE A 19 13.04 6.52 10.69
C ILE A 19 13.88 6.82 9.45
N ILE A 20 13.93 8.09 9.01
CA ILE A 20 14.73 8.50 7.86
C ILE A 20 16.21 8.15 8.07
N ASN A 21 16.75 8.46 9.24
CA ASN A 21 18.15 8.18 9.56
C ASN A 21 18.45 6.69 9.53
N GLU A 22 17.58 5.88 10.13
CA GLU A 22 17.74 4.42 10.15
C GLU A 22 17.69 3.83 8.73
N LEU A 23 16.74 4.28 7.91
CA LEU A 23 16.61 3.80 6.54
C LEU A 23 17.80 4.21 5.67
N LYS A 24 18.30 5.42 5.83
CA LYS A 24 19.50 5.89 5.12
C LYS A 24 20.76 5.11 5.56
N TRP A 25 20.88 4.88 6.86
CA TRP A 25 22.00 4.11 7.40
C TRP A 25 21.99 2.68 6.88
N ALA A 26 20.81 2.06 6.77
CA ALA A 26 20.64 0.71 6.24
C ALA A 26 20.85 0.63 4.72
N GLY A 27 20.87 1.76 4.01
CA GLY A 27 21.06 1.80 2.56
C GLY A 27 19.94 1.16 1.77
N VAL A 28 18.69 1.39 2.18
CA VAL A 28 17.52 0.77 1.54
C VAL A 28 17.33 1.26 0.10
N ASP A 29 16.97 0.36 -0.78
CA ASP A 29 16.68 0.67 -2.19
C ASP A 29 15.22 1.05 -2.40
N ILE A 30 14.31 0.44 -1.66
CA ILE A 30 12.87 0.61 -1.77
C ILE A 30 12.26 0.61 -0.37
N ILE A 31 11.26 1.46 -0.17
CA ILE A 31 10.44 1.51 1.05
C ILE A 31 9.02 1.12 0.66
N VAL A 32 8.49 0.09 1.32
CA VAL A 32 7.12 -0.38 1.09
C VAL A 32 6.25 0.00 2.27
N LEU A 33 5.21 0.79 2.01
CA LEU A 33 4.17 1.07 3.00
C LEU A 33 3.09 -0.01 2.90
N ALA A 34 2.88 -0.72 3.98
CA ALA A 34 1.85 -1.75 4.08
C ALA A 34 1.03 -1.48 5.34
N GLY A 35 -0.25 -1.17 5.16
CA GLY A 35 -1.12 -0.79 6.27
C GLY A 35 -0.74 0.53 6.93
N TRP A 36 -0.03 1.39 6.22
CA TRP A 36 0.37 2.70 6.73
C TRP A 36 -0.80 3.67 6.65
N MET A 37 -1.20 4.22 7.79
CA MET A 37 -2.42 5.03 7.91
C MET A 37 -2.17 6.53 7.98
N LYS A 38 -0.91 6.97 7.95
CA LYS A 38 -0.53 8.38 8.06
C LYS A 38 -0.04 8.91 6.73
N ILE A 39 -0.30 10.20 6.47
CA ILE A 39 0.34 10.91 5.36
C ILE A 39 1.79 11.19 5.76
N LEU A 40 2.73 10.84 4.90
CA LEU A 40 4.14 11.14 5.11
C LEU A 40 4.39 12.62 4.89
N SER A 41 5.29 13.20 5.68
CA SER A 41 5.69 14.58 5.48
C SER A 41 6.42 14.76 4.13
N LYS A 42 6.40 16.00 3.62
CA LYS A 42 7.19 16.35 2.44
C LYS A 42 8.68 16.01 2.65
N HIS A 43 9.21 16.27 3.84
CA HIS A 43 10.59 15.97 4.19
C HIS A 43 10.89 14.46 4.04
N PHE A 44 9.99 13.59 4.49
CA PHE A 44 10.16 12.15 4.36
C PHE A 44 10.16 11.74 2.88
N VAL A 45 9.18 12.21 2.12
CA VAL A 45 9.06 11.88 0.69
C VAL A 45 10.28 12.36 -0.09
N ASP A 46 10.73 13.59 0.15
CA ASP A 46 11.89 14.16 -0.53
C ASP A 46 13.21 13.48 -0.17
N SER A 47 13.26 12.84 1.00
CA SER A 47 14.44 12.08 1.44
C SER A 47 14.65 10.78 0.65
N PHE A 48 13.60 10.27 0.01
CA PHE A 48 13.63 9.01 -0.74
C PHE A 48 12.90 9.16 -2.08
N PRO A 49 13.42 9.97 -3.02
CA PRO A 49 12.74 10.25 -4.28
C PRO A 49 12.54 8.98 -5.11
N ARG A 50 11.31 8.69 -5.50
CA ARG A 50 10.90 7.50 -6.26
C ARG A 50 11.32 6.16 -5.60
N LYS A 51 11.41 6.13 -4.29
CA LYS A 51 11.78 4.92 -3.53
C LYS A 51 10.69 4.45 -2.57
N ILE A 52 9.61 5.23 -2.42
CA ILE A 52 8.53 4.88 -1.50
C ILE A 52 7.33 4.41 -2.33
N ILE A 53 6.90 3.20 -2.11
CA ILE A 53 5.69 2.65 -2.74
C ILE A 53 4.66 2.31 -1.68
N ASN A 54 3.39 2.39 -2.05
CA ASN A 54 2.27 2.05 -1.20
C ASN A 54 1.32 1.11 -1.91
N LEU A 55 0.66 0.29 -1.13
CA LEU A 55 -0.37 -0.62 -1.58
C LEU A 55 -1.73 -0.11 -1.10
N HIS A 56 -2.62 0.21 -2.03
CA HIS A 56 -3.95 0.74 -1.73
C HIS A 56 -5.05 -0.21 -2.22
N PRO A 57 -6.07 -0.52 -1.40
CA PRO A 57 -7.08 -1.53 -1.72
C PRO A 57 -8.21 -0.99 -2.59
N SER A 58 -7.88 -0.35 -3.70
CA SER A 58 -8.84 0.05 -4.74
C SER A 58 -8.14 0.13 -6.09
N LEU A 59 -8.94 0.26 -7.14
CA LEU A 59 -8.44 0.59 -8.48
C LEU A 59 -8.35 2.12 -8.61
N LEU A 60 -7.23 2.68 -8.14
CA LEU A 60 -7.02 4.13 -8.19
C LEU A 60 -7.20 4.66 -9.61
N PRO A 61 -7.78 5.85 -9.80
CA PRO A 61 -8.05 6.91 -8.80
C PRO A 61 -9.36 6.76 -8.01
N LYS A 62 -10.09 5.66 -8.16
CA LYS A 62 -11.31 5.42 -7.38
C LYS A 62 -10.97 5.17 -5.90
N TYR A 63 -11.81 5.72 -5.03
CA TYR A 63 -11.81 5.44 -3.58
C TYR A 63 -10.47 5.66 -2.91
N LYS A 64 -9.92 6.85 -3.07
CA LYS A 64 -8.75 7.28 -2.28
C LYS A 64 -9.12 7.34 -0.80
N GLY A 65 -8.15 7.11 0.07
CA GLY A 65 -8.34 7.19 1.52
C GLY A 65 -8.93 5.92 2.12
N LEU A 66 -9.72 6.08 3.19
CA LEU A 66 -10.20 4.99 4.01
C LEU A 66 -11.44 4.30 3.42
N HIS A 67 -11.67 3.05 3.83
CA HIS A 67 -12.88 2.27 3.52
C HIS A 67 -13.13 2.05 2.02
N ALA A 68 -12.06 1.93 1.24
CA ALA A 68 -12.15 1.80 -0.21
C ALA A 68 -12.94 0.55 -0.66
N ILE A 69 -12.74 -0.58 0.01
CA ILE A 69 -13.44 -1.85 -0.31
C ILE A 69 -14.94 -1.72 -0.02
N GLU A 70 -15.28 -1.15 1.13
CA GLU A 70 -16.68 -0.93 1.51
C GLU A 70 -17.37 0.04 0.55
N GLN A 71 -16.69 1.08 0.12
CA GLN A 71 -17.23 2.05 -0.83
C GLN A 71 -17.51 1.39 -2.19
N ALA A 72 -16.61 0.58 -2.70
CA ALA A 72 -16.80 -0.14 -3.95
C ALA A 72 -18.01 -1.06 -3.88
N LEU A 73 -18.16 -1.80 -2.77
CA LEU A 73 -19.29 -2.68 -2.55
C LEU A 73 -20.61 -1.90 -2.45
N ASN A 74 -20.65 -0.84 -1.67
CA ASN A 74 -21.84 -0.01 -1.46
C ASN A 74 -22.28 0.72 -2.72
N ASN A 75 -21.36 1.07 -3.59
CA ASN A 75 -21.67 1.74 -4.87
C ASN A 75 -22.12 0.76 -5.97
N GLY A 76 -22.12 -0.54 -5.70
CA GLY A 76 -22.53 -1.54 -6.67
C GLY A 76 -21.55 -1.71 -7.83
N ASP A 77 -20.27 -1.45 -7.61
CA ASP A 77 -19.25 -1.65 -8.64
C ASP A 77 -19.16 -3.14 -9.03
N GLU A 78 -18.90 -3.41 -10.29
CA GLU A 78 -18.74 -4.78 -10.79
C GLU A 78 -17.38 -5.37 -10.43
N LYS A 79 -16.39 -4.51 -10.18
CA LYS A 79 -15.05 -4.91 -9.80
C LYS A 79 -14.40 -3.86 -8.92
N THR A 80 -13.45 -4.30 -8.12
CA THR A 80 -12.50 -3.48 -7.39
C THR A 80 -11.11 -4.08 -7.57
N GLY A 81 -10.20 -3.83 -6.67
CA GLY A 81 -8.85 -4.39 -6.74
C GLY A 81 -7.90 -3.69 -5.81
N CYS A 82 -6.65 -3.70 -6.19
CA CYS A 82 -5.61 -3.02 -5.45
C CYS A 82 -4.61 -2.37 -6.42
N THR A 83 -3.93 -1.35 -5.93
CA THR A 83 -2.96 -0.56 -6.69
C THR A 83 -1.67 -0.44 -5.91
N VAL A 84 -0.54 -0.70 -6.56
CA VAL A 84 0.79 -0.32 -6.06
C VAL A 84 1.18 0.97 -6.79
N HIS A 85 1.52 2.00 -6.03
CA HIS A 85 1.87 3.31 -6.60
C HIS A 85 3.03 3.94 -5.83
N TYR A 86 3.71 4.88 -6.47
CA TYR A 86 4.68 5.73 -5.78
C TYR A 86 3.96 6.68 -4.83
N VAL A 87 4.58 6.91 -3.67
CA VAL A 87 4.04 7.84 -2.67
C VAL A 87 4.53 9.26 -2.97
N THR A 88 3.58 10.20 -2.93
CA THR A 88 3.82 11.64 -3.01
C THR A 88 3.25 12.32 -1.77
N GLU A 89 3.32 13.63 -1.70
CA GLU A 89 2.70 14.41 -0.62
C GLU A 89 1.17 14.32 -0.63
N GLU A 90 0.59 14.02 -1.79
CA GLU A 90 -0.85 13.89 -1.94
C GLU A 90 -1.30 12.45 -1.68
N LEU A 91 -2.38 12.30 -0.93
CA LEU A 91 -2.94 11.01 -0.58
C LEU A 91 -3.33 10.22 -1.83
N ASP A 92 -2.80 9.00 -1.95
CA ASP A 92 -3.14 8.01 -2.99
C ASP A 92 -3.14 8.59 -4.41
N SER A 93 -2.21 9.48 -4.71
CA SER A 93 -2.18 10.24 -5.98
C SER A 93 -0.91 10.07 -6.79
N GLY A 94 0.04 9.29 -6.33
CA GLY A 94 1.29 9.06 -7.05
C GLY A 94 1.15 8.16 -8.27
N GLU A 95 2.19 8.14 -9.10
CA GLU A 95 2.23 7.31 -10.31
C GLU A 95 1.97 5.84 -10.00
N ILE A 96 1.06 5.25 -10.76
CA ILE A 96 0.68 3.84 -10.62
C ILE A 96 1.78 2.96 -11.24
N ILE A 97 2.23 1.97 -10.46
CA ILE A 97 3.19 0.97 -10.92
C ILE A 97 2.46 -0.24 -11.49
N LEU A 98 1.51 -0.77 -10.74
CA LEU A 98 0.78 -1.97 -11.11
C LEU A 98 -0.59 -2.00 -10.41
N GLN A 99 -1.60 -2.53 -11.10
CA GLN A 99 -2.93 -2.75 -10.54
C GLN A 99 -3.37 -4.19 -10.74
N GLY A 100 -4.15 -4.70 -9.79
CA GLY A 100 -4.78 -6.01 -9.88
C GLY A 100 -6.28 -5.89 -9.68
N GLU A 101 -7.07 -6.49 -10.57
CA GLU A 101 -8.53 -6.47 -10.48
C GLU A 101 -9.06 -7.64 -9.67
N VAL A 102 -10.16 -7.40 -8.94
CA VAL A 102 -10.92 -8.39 -8.19
C VAL A 102 -12.39 -8.21 -8.54
N PRO A 103 -13.07 -9.22 -9.12
CA PRO A 103 -14.49 -9.10 -9.43
C PRO A 103 -15.32 -9.06 -8.14
N ILE A 104 -16.37 -8.24 -8.15
CA ILE A 104 -17.35 -8.17 -7.07
C ILE A 104 -18.57 -8.98 -7.53
N LYS A 105 -18.70 -10.19 -6.98
CA LYS A 105 -19.82 -11.07 -7.28
C LYS A 105 -21.08 -10.64 -6.53
N PRO A 106 -22.30 -10.91 -7.07
CA PRO A 106 -23.52 -10.79 -6.26
C PRO A 106 -23.37 -11.58 -4.96
N ASP A 107 -23.98 -11.19 -3.89
CA ASP A 107 -23.94 -11.87 -2.60
C ASP A 107 -22.59 -11.88 -1.88
N VAL A 108 -21.57 -11.15 -2.38
CA VAL A 108 -20.29 -11.03 -1.69
C VAL A 108 -20.46 -10.22 -0.41
N THR A 109 -19.79 -10.63 0.66
CA THR A 109 -19.73 -9.85 1.90
C THR A 109 -18.49 -8.96 1.92
N VAL A 110 -18.49 -7.93 2.78
CA VAL A 110 -17.31 -7.08 3.00
C VAL A 110 -16.11 -7.94 3.41
N GLU A 111 -16.30 -8.91 4.29
CA GLU A 111 -15.24 -9.79 4.77
C GLU A 111 -14.65 -10.65 3.66
N SER A 112 -15.50 -11.26 2.82
CA SER A 112 -15.02 -12.10 1.72
C SER A 112 -14.35 -11.28 0.62
N LEU A 113 -14.87 -10.09 0.32
CA LEU A 113 -14.25 -9.17 -0.64
C LEU A 113 -12.90 -8.66 -0.13
N THR A 114 -12.82 -8.29 1.13
CA THR A 114 -11.57 -7.87 1.76
C THR A 114 -10.51 -8.96 1.67
N ARG A 115 -10.90 -10.21 1.93
CA ARG A 115 -9.99 -11.36 1.80
C ARG A 115 -9.50 -11.54 0.36
N ALA A 116 -10.40 -11.43 -0.62
CA ALA A 116 -10.05 -11.55 -2.02
C ALA A 116 -9.08 -10.43 -2.47
N VAL A 117 -9.31 -9.21 -2.02
CA VAL A 117 -8.40 -8.08 -2.28
C VAL A 117 -7.03 -8.32 -1.66
N HIS A 118 -6.98 -8.75 -0.40
CA HIS A 118 -5.71 -9.05 0.27
C HIS A 118 -4.92 -10.17 -0.44
N MET A 119 -5.60 -11.21 -0.93
CA MET A 119 -4.94 -12.26 -1.71
C MET A 119 -4.35 -11.69 -3.00
N LYS A 120 -5.05 -10.77 -3.67
CA LYS A 120 -4.53 -10.09 -4.86
C LYS A 120 -3.32 -9.23 -4.51
N GLU A 121 -3.35 -8.54 -3.37
CA GLU A 121 -2.23 -7.72 -2.88
C GLU A 121 -0.97 -8.56 -2.68
N TRP A 122 -1.11 -9.75 -2.09
CA TRP A 122 0.03 -10.64 -1.85
C TRP A 122 0.71 -11.12 -3.13
N ALA A 123 -0.04 -11.23 -4.22
CA ALA A 123 0.52 -11.56 -5.51
C ALA A 123 1.09 -10.32 -6.23
N LEU A 124 0.41 -9.19 -6.09
CA LEU A 124 0.73 -7.96 -6.82
C LEU A 124 1.99 -7.26 -6.29
N LEU A 125 2.15 -7.20 -4.98
CA LEU A 125 3.25 -6.44 -4.38
C LEU A 125 4.64 -6.97 -4.76
N PRO A 126 4.93 -8.27 -4.67
CA PRO A 126 6.21 -8.79 -5.14
C PRO A 126 6.45 -8.53 -6.63
N ALA A 127 5.42 -8.69 -7.46
CA ALA A 127 5.51 -8.41 -8.90
C ALA A 127 5.84 -6.94 -9.17
N ALA A 128 5.24 -6.01 -8.42
CA ALA A 128 5.53 -4.58 -8.53
C ALA A 128 6.97 -4.27 -8.11
N VAL A 129 7.46 -4.85 -7.03
CA VAL A 129 8.84 -4.66 -6.55
C VAL A 129 9.84 -5.17 -7.60
N ASP A 130 9.57 -6.28 -8.24
CA ASP A 130 10.43 -6.85 -9.28
C ASP A 130 10.53 -5.94 -10.53
N MET A 131 9.57 -5.04 -10.73
CA MET A 131 9.58 -4.09 -11.84
C MET A 131 10.49 -2.86 -11.61
N LEU A 132 10.96 -2.65 -10.39
CA LEU A 132 11.66 -1.43 -9.99
C LEU A 132 13.18 -1.52 -10.10
#